data_8d244e8ad91a8b8a6abee5c961867cb6
#
_entry.id   8d244e8ad91a8b8a6abee5c961867cb6
#
_cell.length_a   1.000
_cell.length_b   1.000
_cell.length_c   1.000
_cell.angle_alpha   90.00
_cell.angle_beta   90.00
_cell.angle_gamma   90.00
#
_symmetry.space_group_name_H-M   'P 1'
#
loop_
_entity.id
_entity.type
_entity.pdbx_description
1 polymer ?
#
loop_
_entity_poly.entity_id
_entity_poly.type
_entity_poly.pdbx_seq_one_letter_code
_entity_poly.pdbx_strand_id
1 'polypeptide(L)'
;ENFSHTLEVLDNVAVAEVEAIAEGRLKDYVFEDGQEVAKVRTEPYVWLRWAALFHDIAKPSTKRYDPNLGWTFHGHEVVGAKWIPKIFQSLKMPLNEKMKYVQKLVNLHLRPIALVTEEVTDSAVRRLLFDAGNDIDDLMLLCNADITSKNPRKVARLKSNFELVKTKLVEVEAKDAIRNFKNPITGEYVMQLFGIEPCNTIGQLKEQ
;
A
#
# COMPACT_ATOMS: atom_id res chain seq x y z
N GLU A 1 1.54 22.59 15.89
CA GLU A 1 0.42 21.68 15.58
C GLU A 1 0.89 20.49 14.73
N ASN A 2 1.62 20.69 13.63
CA ASN A 2 2.12 19.61 12.77
C ASN A 2 3.14 18.68 13.45
N PHE A 3 4.02 19.22 14.30
CA PHE A 3 5.04 18.41 14.98
C PHE A 3 4.42 17.39 15.95
N SER A 4 3.46 17.84 16.78
CA SER A 4 2.77 16.93 17.70
C SER A 4 1.96 15.87 16.96
N HIS A 5 1.31 16.21 15.85
CA HIS A 5 0.63 15.27 15.00
C HIS A 5 1.60 14.23 14.41
N THR A 6 2.74 14.68 13.88
CA THR A 6 3.75 13.76 13.32
C THR A 6 4.27 12.76 14.38
N LEU A 7 4.47 13.20 15.63
CA LEU A 7 4.87 12.32 16.73
C LEU A 7 3.75 11.32 17.07
N GLU A 8 2.51 11.78 17.13
CA GLU A 8 1.34 10.92 17.37
C GLU A 8 1.22 9.83 16.29
N VAL A 9 1.37 10.21 15.01
CA VAL A 9 1.37 9.26 13.89
C VAL A 9 2.52 8.26 13.99
N LEU A 10 3.71 8.72 14.36
CA LEU A 10 4.88 7.86 14.55
C LEU A 10 4.65 6.81 15.65
N ASP A 11 4.09 7.23 16.78
CA ASP A 11 3.75 6.33 17.90
C ASP A 11 2.66 5.34 17.48
N ASN A 12 1.61 5.80 16.81
CA ASN A 12 0.54 4.95 16.28
C ASN A 12 1.06 3.90 15.30
N VAL A 13 1.97 4.29 14.39
CA VAL A 13 2.63 3.36 13.46
C VAL A 13 3.44 2.33 14.22
N ALA A 14 4.22 2.74 15.22
CA ALA A 14 5.07 1.83 15.97
C ALA A 14 4.25 0.77 16.72
N VAL A 15 3.15 1.16 17.35
CA VAL A 15 2.24 0.24 18.06
C VAL A 15 1.54 -0.69 17.08
N ALA A 16 0.92 -0.14 16.03
CA ALA A 16 0.17 -0.92 15.05
C ALA A 16 1.06 -1.91 14.27
N GLU A 17 2.32 -1.55 14.00
CA GLU A 17 3.28 -2.43 13.35
C GLU A 17 3.62 -3.63 14.24
N VAL A 18 3.88 -3.40 15.54
CA VAL A 18 4.18 -4.48 16.49
C VAL A 18 3.00 -5.44 16.62
N GLU A 19 1.77 -4.92 16.72
CA GLU A 19 0.56 -5.73 16.76
C GLU A 19 0.39 -6.55 15.47
N ALA A 20 0.58 -5.92 14.31
CA ALA A 20 0.45 -6.58 13.00
C ALA A 20 1.50 -7.67 12.78
N ILE A 21 2.73 -7.48 13.29
CA ILE A 21 3.78 -8.50 13.29
C ILE A 21 3.39 -9.68 14.20
N ALA A 22 2.93 -9.41 15.42
CA ALA A 22 2.51 -10.44 16.35
C ALA A 22 1.36 -11.30 15.82
N GLU A 23 0.47 -10.72 15.01
CA GLU A 23 -0.64 -11.41 14.34
C GLU A 23 -0.24 -12.04 12.99
N GLY A 24 1.00 -11.88 12.53
CA GLY A 24 1.49 -12.42 11.26
C GLY A 24 0.85 -11.78 10.02
N ARG A 25 0.33 -10.55 10.15
CA ARG A 25 -0.37 -9.84 9.05
C ARG A 25 0.57 -9.14 8.07
N LEU A 26 1.81 -8.84 8.46
CA LEU A 26 2.78 -8.16 7.61
C LEU A 26 3.70 -9.17 6.91
N LYS A 27 4.03 -8.85 5.67
CA LYS A 27 4.92 -9.66 4.84
C LYS A 27 6.07 -8.82 4.32
N ASP A 28 7.25 -9.45 4.28
CA ASP A 28 8.41 -8.97 3.55
C ASP A 28 8.59 -9.80 2.28
N TYR A 29 8.95 -9.15 1.20
CA TYR A 29 9.18 -9.81 -0.08
C TYR A 29 10.68 -9.90 -0.33
N VAL A 30 11.18 -11.13 -0.42
CA VAL A 30 12.61 -11.44 -0.62
C VAL A 30 12.80 -12.21 -1.92
N PHE A 31 13.96 -12.05 -2.55
CA PHE A 31 14.30 -12.75 -3.79
C PHE A 31 15.08 -14.01 -3.43
N GLU A 32 14.51 -15.18 -3.69
CA GLU A 32 15.13 -16.48 -3.46
C GLU A 32 15.02 -17.34 -4.72
N ASP A 33 16.13 -17.94 -5.13
CA ASP A 33 16.21 -18.81 -6.32
C ASP A 33 15.60 -18.21 -7.61
N GLY A 34 15.76 -16.89 -7.77
CA GLY A 34 15.25 -16.16 -8.94
C GLY A 34 13.76 -15.82 -8.90
N GLN A 35 13.09 -16.06 -7.78
CA GLN A 35 11.67 -15.73 -7.57
C GLN A 35 11.47 -14.84 -6.34
N GLU A 36 10.45 -13.98 -6.41
CA GLU A 36 10.03 -13.19 -5.27
C GLU A 36 9.16 -14.05 -4.35
N VAL A 37 9.58 -14.17 -3.09
CA VAL A 37 8.90 -14.98 -2.06
C VAL A 37 8.43 -14.08 -0.92
N ALA A 38 7.15 -14.22 -0.55
CA ALA A 38 6.59 -13.54 0.60
C ALA A 38 6.93 -14.30 1.90
N LYS A 39 7.54 -13.61 2.85
CA LYS A 39 7.81 -14.12 4.22
C LYS A 39 7.07 -13.29 5.25
N VAL A 40 6.59 -13.92 6.32
CA VAL A 40 6.00 -13.18 7.44
C VAL A 40 7.08 -12.31 8.07
N ARG A 41 6.79 -11.01 8.22
CA ARG A 41 7.69 -10.06 8.89
C ARG A 41 7.78 -10.39 10.37
N THR A 42 8.99 -10.44 10.90
CA THR A 42 9.26 -10.75 12.30
C THR A 42 9.81 -9.58 13.10
N GLU A 43 10.32 -8.55 12.40
CA GLU A 43 10.95 -7.38 13.01
C GLU A 43 10.35 -6.08 12.47
N PRO A 44 10.26 -5.03 13.29
CA PRO A 44 9.80 -3.72 12.84
C PRO A 44 10.67 -3.15 11.71
N TYR A 45 10.03 -2.53 10.74
CA TYR A 45 10.71 -1.95 9.58
C TYR A 45 10.97 -0.45 9.79
N VAL A 46 12.18 -0.09 10.13
CA VAL A 46 12.55 1.30 10.47
C VAL A 46 12.16 2.31 9.38
N TRP A 47 12.12 1.91 8.10
CA TRP A 47 11.78 2.79 6.99
C TRP A 47 10.29 3.17 6.95
N LEU A 48 9.42 2.35 7.52
CA LEU A 48 8.01 2.72 7.74
C LEU A 48 7.90 3.90 8.72
N ARG A 49 8.72 3.91 9.77
CA ARG A 49 8.79 5.03 10.72
C ARG A 49 9.34 6.31 10.08
N TRP A 50 10.32 6.18 9.16
CA TRP A 50 10.78 7.32 8.36
C TRP A 50 9.68 7.84 7.43
N ALA A 51 8.87 6.96 6.84
CA ALA A 51 7.70 7.39 6.06
C ALA A 51 6.69 8.13 6.93
N ALA A 52 6.39 7.63 8.13
CA ALA A 52 5.54 8.31 9.11
C ALA A 52 6.09 9.67 9.52
N LEU A 53 7.40 9.81 9.70
CA LEU A 53 8.04 11.08 10.04
C LEU A 53 7.93 12.11 8.90
N PHE A 54 7.99 11.66 7.65
CA PHE A 54 8.05 12.56 6.49
C PHE A 54 6.74 12.70 5.72
N HIS A 55 5.65 11.97 6.07
CA HIS A 55 4.42 11.99 5.29
C HIS A 55 3.88 13.41 5.05
N ASP A 56 4.01 14.26 6.04
CA ASP A 56 3.48 15.63 6.07
C ASP A 56 4.54 16.73 5.91
N ILE A 57 5.79 16.38 5.59
CA ILE A 57 6.92 17.32 5.64
C ILE A 57 6.74 18.55 4.75
N ALA A 58 5.98 18.44 3.68
CA ALA A 58 5.74 19.54 2.74
C ALA A 58 4.48 20.37 3.06
N LYS A 59 3.71 20.06 4.10
CA LYS A 59 2.54 20.89 4.49
C LYS A 59 2.86 22.37 4.65
N PRO A 60 3.97 22.79 5.30
CA PRO A 60 4.29 24.20 5.43
C PRO A 60 4.47 24.92 4.08
N SER A 61 5.07 24.27 3.08
CA SER A 61 5.33 24.86 1.76
C SER A 61 4.11 24.89 0.85
N THR A 62 3.14 24.02 1.08
CA THR A 62 1.92 23.91 0.28
C THR A 62 0.71 24.58 0.95
N LYS A 63 0.90 25.18 2.12
CA LYS A 63 -0.14 25.87 2.85
C LYS A 63 -0.71 27.04 2.04
N ARG A 64 -2.02 27.05 1.83
CA ARG A 64 -2.80 28.10 1.14
C ARG A 64 -4.09 28.36 1.88
N TYR A 65 -4.55 29.58 1.85
CA TYR A 65 -5.85 29.94 2.40
C TYR A 65 -6.90 29.98 1.28
N ASP A 66 -7.96 29.23 1.46
CA ASP A 66 -9.14 29.25 0.61
C ASP A 66 -10.30 29.91 1.38
N PRO A 67 -11.02 30.89 0.81
CA PRO A 67 -12.11 31.58 1.50
C PRO A 67 -13.26 30.66 1.96
N ASN A 68 -13.50 29.55 1.27
CA ASN A 68 -14.59 28.62 1.55
C ASN A 68 -14.16 27.44 2.44
N LEU A 69 -12.90 26.98 2.29
CA LEU A 69 -12.38 25.77 2.94
C LEU A 69 -11.43 26.10 4.12
N GLY A 70 -10.97 27.35 4.23
CA GLY A 70 -9.93 27.74 5.18
C GLY A 70 -8.53 27.34 4.71
N TRP A 71 -7.67 26.95 5.66
CA TRP A 71 -6.31 26.52 5.32
C TRP A 71 -6.29 25.15 4.64
N THR A 72 -5.70 25.09 3.46
CA THR A 72 -5.52 23.88 2.65
C THR A 72 -4.05 23.58 2.43
N PHE A 73 -3.73 22.31 2.10
CA PHE A 73 -2.36 21.80 1.93
C PHE A 73 -2.27 20.87 0.69
N HIS A 74 -3.04 21.17 -0.36
CA HIS A 74 -3.12 20.32 -1.54
C HIS A 74 -1.75 20.07 -2.18
N GLY A 75 -1.49 18.82 -2.52
CA GLY A 75 -0.26 18.38 -3.20
C GLY A 75 0.96 18.24 -2.28
N HIS A 76 0.80 18.34 -0.94
CA HIS A 76 1.94 18.17 -0.03
C HIS A 76 2.56 16.78 -0.13
N GLU A 77 1.78 15.74 -0.43
CA GLU A 77 2.24 14.38 -0.66
C GLU A 77 3.20 14.30 -1.85
N VAL A 78 2.88 14.98 -2.95
CA VAL A 78 3.70 15.01 -4.16
C VAL A 78 4.98 15.84 -3.94
N VAL A 79 4.85 16.99 -3.29
CA VAL A 79 5.99 17.87 -2.99
C VAL A 79 6.91 17.19 -1.98
N GLY A 80 6.35 16.58 -0.92
CA GLY A 80 7.08 15.84 0.09
C GLY A 80 7.87 14.70 -0.53
N ALA A 81 7.23 13.87 -1.35
CA ALA A 81 7.91 12.79 -2.06
C ALA A 81 9.09 13.26 -2.92
N LYS A 82 8.97 14.42 -3.59
CA LYS A 82 10.09 15.02 -4.36
C LYS A 82 11.23 15.49 -3.46
N TRP A 83 10.99 15.77 -2.19
CA TRP A 83 12.03 16.20 -1.25
C TRP A 83 12.80 15.02 -0.64
N ILE A 84 12.21 13.83 -0.56
CA ILE A 84 12.82 12.66 0.07
C ILE A 84 14.25 12.39 -0.42
N PRO A 85 14.57 12.38 -1.73
CA PRO A 85 15.95 12.14 -2.17
C PRO A 85 16.95 13.15 -1.63
N LYS A 86 16.60 14.44 -1.59
CA LYS A 86 17.46 15.49 -1.05
C LYS A 86 17.64 15.38 0.46
N ILE A 87 16.56 15.02 1.18
CA ILE A 87 16.60 14.80 2.63
C ILE A 87 17.52 13.62 2.94
N PHE A 88 17.34 12.49 2.26
CA PHE A 88 18.19 11.31 2.45
C PHE A 88 19.66 11.61 2.18
N GLN A 89 19.94 12.34 1.09
CA GLN A 89 21.30 12.77 0.77
C GLN A 89 21.89 13.65 1.87
N SER A 90 21.15 14.65 2.37
CA SER A 90 21.62 15.56 3.42
C SER A 90 21.86 14.85 4.76
N LEU A 91 21.05 13.85 5.07
CA LEU A 91 21.17 13.02 6.28
C LEU A 91 22.15 11.84 6.12
N LYS A 92 22.80 11.73 4.95
CA LYS A 92 23.71 10.61 4.61
C LYS A 92 23.05 9.24 4.75
N MET A 93 21.74 9.16 4.44
CA MET A 93 20.95 7.93 4.42
C MET A 93 21.10 7.22 3.07
N PRO A 94 20.79 5.91 2.97
CA PRO A 94 20.95 5.14 1.73
C PRO A 94 20.01 5.62 0.62
N LEU A 95 20.56 5.87 -0.56
CA LEU A 95 19.83 6.34 -1.76
C LEU A 95 19.42 5.15 -2.67
N ASN A 96 18.90 4.09 -2.09
CA ASN A 96 18.51 2.84 -2.75
C ASN A 96 17.00 2.57 -2.63
N GLU A 97 16.59 1.30 -2.67
CA GLU A 97 15.18 0.89 -2.56
C GLU A 97 14.50 1.39 -1.26
N LYS A 98 15.27 1.54 -0.17
CA LYS A 98 14.77 2.09 1.11
C LYS A 98 14.28 3.54 0.96
N MET A 99 15.04 4.35 0.23
CA MET A 99 14.61 5.73 -0.10
C MET A 99 13.37 5.72 -0.99
N LYS A 100 13.34 4.86 -2.03
CA LYS A 100 12.19 4.74 -2.94
C LYS A 100 10.93 4.29 -2.21
N TYR A 101 11.08 3.36 -1.25
CA TYR A 101 10.00 2.92 -0.38
C TYR A 101 9.42 4.10 0.42
N VAL A 102 10.25 4.86 1.14
CA VAL A 102 9.79 6.04 1.91
C VAL A 102 9.14 7.07 0.98
N GLN A 103 9.75 7.35 -0.17
CA GLN A 103 9.21 8.27 -1.18
C GLN A 103 7.83 7.82 -1.68
N LYS A 104 7.66 6.52 -1.95
CA LYS A 104 6.39 5.93 -2.39
C LYS A 104 5.31 6.11 -1.33
N LEU A 105 5.58 5.74 -0.07
CA LEU A 105 4.60 5.85 1.01
C LEU A 105 4.21 7.32 1.26
N VAL A 106 5.17 8.24 1.26
CA VAL A 106 4.88 9.68 1.37
C VAL A 106 3.98 10.17 0.23
N ASN A 107 4.23 9.70 -1.00
CA ASN A 107 3.41 10.10 -2.16
C ASN A 107 1.98 9.52 -2.11
N LEU A 108 1.81 8.34 -1.53
CA LEU A 108 0.54 7.60 -1.59
C LEU A 108 -0.30 7.72 -0.32
N HIS A 109 0.23 8.30 0.78
CA HIS A 109 -0.41 8.22 2.11
C HIS A 109 -1.85 8.77 2.17
N LEU A 110 -2.23 9.70 1.30
CA LEU A 110 -3.60 10.21 1.24
C LEU A 110 -4.55 9.36 0.41
N ARG A 111 -4.05 8.48 -0.46
CA ARG A 111 -4.90 7.75 -1.42
C ARG A 111 -5.90 6.79 -0.76
N PRO A 112 -5.52 5.96 0.23
CA PRO A 112 -6.48 5.13 0.94
C PRO A 112 -7.58 5.94 1.61
N ILE A 113 -7.25 7.10 2.20
CA ILE A 113 -8.23 7.99 2.84
C ILE A 113 -9.17 8.63 1.82
N ALA A 114 -8.67 8.99 0.63
CA ALA A 114 -9.49 9.52 -0.44
C ALA A 114 -10.55 8.50 -0.92
N LEU A 115 -10.19 7.21 -0.98
CA LEU A 115 -11.14 6.13 -1.30
C LEU A 115 -12.25 5.98 -0.26
N VAL A 116 -11.99 6.35 0.99
CA VAL A 116 -12.97 6.31 2.10
C VAL A 116 -14.06 7.38 1.95
N THR A 117 -13.77 8.48 1.28
CA THR A 117 -14.69 9.64 1.13
C THR A 117 -15.51 9.59 -0.14
N GLU A 118 -15.09 8.79 -1.13
CA GLU A 118 -15.73 8.61 -2.42
C GLU A 118 -16.38 7.23 -2.53
N GLU A 119 -17.16 7.00 -3.59
CA GLU A 119 -17.66 5.66 -3.90
C GLU A 119 -16.49 4.77 -4.32
N VAL A 120 -16.21 3.72 -3.53
CA VAL A 120 -15.06 2.84 -3.72
C VAL A 120 -15.27 1.93 -4.92
N THR A 121 -14.73 2.32 -6.07
CA THR A 121 -14.79 1.51 -7.30
C THR A 121 -13.66 0.50 -7.37
N ASP A 122 -13.92 -0.67 -7.99
CA ASP A 122 -12.89 -1.71 -8.22
C ASP A 122 -11.69 -1.15 -9.01
N SER A 123 -11.91 -0.21 -9.93
CA SER A 123 -10.84 0.41 -10.72
C SER A 123 -9.92 1.32 -9.89
N ALA A 124 -10.48 2.07 -8.93
CA ALA A 124 -9.70 2.91 -8.02
C ALA A 124 -8.86 2.05 -7.07
N VAL A 125 -9.44 0.94 -6.58
CA VAL A 125 -8.73 -0.05 -5.75
C VAL A 125 -7.59 -0.71 -6.52
N ARG A 126 -7.82 -1.15 -7.77
CA ARG A 126 -6.76 -1.73 -8.63
C ARG A 126 -5.61 -0.76 -8.85
N ARG A 127 -5.92 0.52 -9.05
CA ARG A 127 -4.88 1.54 -9.21
C ARG A 127 -4.06 1.70 -7.93
N LEU A 128 -4.71 1.68 -6.75
CA LEU A 128 -4.01 1.74 -5.48
C LEU A 128 -3.10 0.54 -5.29
N LEU A 129 -3.60 -0.69 -5.55
CA LEU A 129 -2.83 -1.93 -5.48
C LEU A 129 -1.63 -1.91 -6.44
N PHE A 130 -1.84 -1.45 -7.68
CA PHE A 130 -0.77 -1.34 -8.67
C PHE A 130 0.33 -0.35 -8.23
N ASP A 131 -0.06 0.84 -7.76
CA ASP A 131 0.89 1.88 -7.36
C ASP A 131 1.65 1.54 -6.06
N ALA A 132 0.99 0.90 -5.11
CA ALA A 132 1.61 0.47 -3.85
C ALA A 132 2.43 -0.81 -4.02
N GLY A 133 1.97 -1.74 -4.85
CA GLY A 133 2.60 -3.05 -5.01
C GLY A 133 2.71 -3.79 -3.68
N ASN A 134 3.86 -4.40 -3.42
CA ASN A 134 4.14 -5.15 -2.19
C ASN A 134 4.12 -4.33 -0.90
N ASP A 135 4.10 -2.99 -1.00
CA ASP A 135 4.07 -2.10 0.15
C ASP A 135 2.64 -1.69 0.56
N ILE A 136 1.60 -2.35 0.03
CA ILE A 136 0.20 -2.01 0.30
C ILE A 136 -0.15 -2.13 1.79
N ASP A 137 0.32 -3.16 2.48
CA ASP A 137 0.04 -3.38 3.90
C ASP A 137 0.66 -2.28 4.75
N ASP A 138 1.91 -1.89 4.48
CA ASP A 138 2.60 -0.80 5.15
C ASP A 138 1.93 0.56 4.87
N LEU A 139 1.49 0.78 3.62
CA LEU A 139 0.73 1.99 3.26
C LEU A 139 -0.58 2.07 4.03
N MET A 140 -1.32 0.96 4.11
CA MET A 140 -2.58 0.90 4.86
C MET A 140 -2.35 1.12 6.36
N LEU A 141 -1.26 0.61 6.92
CA LEU A 141 -0.89 0.83 8.31
C LEU A 141 -0.58 2.31 8.57
N LEU A 142 0.26 2.93 7.74
CA LEU A 142 0.57 4.36 7.81
C LEU A 142 -0.70 5.23 7.74
N CYS A 143 -1.57 4.96 6.76
CA CYS A 143 -2.81 5.74 6.58
C CYS A 143 -3.78 5.60 7.75
N ASN A 144 -3.90 4.39 8.33
CA ASN A 144 -4.74 4.19 9.51
C ASN A 144 -4.18 4.93 10.73
N ALA A 145 -2.86 4.96 10.89
CA ALA A 145 -2.18 5.67 11.96
C ALA A 145 -2.32 7.20 11.84
N ASP A 146 -2.43 7.72 10.61
CA ASP A 146 -2.64 9.14 10.30
C ASP A 146 -4.09 9.61 10.58
N ILE A 147 -5.03 8.68 10.78
CA ILE A 147 -6.41 9.01 11.16
C ILE A 147 -6.44 9.51 12.60
N THR A 148 -6.04 10.75 12.81
CA THR A 148 -6.06 11.43 14.11
C THR A 148 -7.02 12.62 14.05
N SER A 149 -7.80 12.82 15.09
CA SER A 149 -8.69 13.99 15.22
C SER A 149 -9.15 14.11 16.66
N LYS A 150 -9.31 15.35 17.13
CA LYS A 150 -9.95 15.65 18.42
C LYS A 150 -11.44 15.31 18.45
N ASN A 151 -12.06 14.98 17.32
CA ASN A 151 -13.46 14.58 17.23
C ASN A 151 -13.60 13.05 17.15
N PRO A 152 -14.00 12.36 18.25
CA PRO A 152 -14.10 10.90 18.29
C PRO A 152 -15.09 10.33 17.26
N ARG A 153 -16.19 11.04 16.97
CA ARG A 153 -17.18 10.60 15.98
C ARG A 153 -16.60 10.60 14.57
N LYS A 154 -15.77 11.62 14.24
CA LYS A 154 -15.07 11.68 12.95
C LYS A 154 -14.07 10.55 12.82
N VAL A 155 -13.28 10.29 13.86
CA VAL A 155 -12.31 9.18 13.90
C VAL A 155 -13.01 7.83 13.72
N ALA A 156 -14.09 7.57 14.46
CA ALA A 156 -14.84 6.33 14.36
C ALA A 156 -15.38 6.10 12.93
N ARG A 157 -15.95 7.15 12.31
CA ARG A 157 -16.45 7.07 10.94
C ARG A 157 -15.33 6.78 9.93
N LEU A 158 -14.20 7.48 10.04
CA LEU A 158 -13.07 7.26 9.14
C LEU A 158 -12.48 5.85 9.28
N LYS A 159 -12.34 5.36 10.52
CA LYS A 159 -11.87 3.98 10.78
C LYS A 159 -12.84 2.93 10.24
N SER A 160 -14.14 3.12 10.43
CA SER A 160 -15.16 2.21 9.86
C SER A 160 -15.08 2.15 8.34
N ASN A 161 -15.00 3.30 7.68
CA ASN A 161 -14.86 3.37 6.23
C ASN A 161 -13.51 2.78 5.75
N PHE A 162 -12.44 2.94 6.54
CA PHE A 162 -11.14 2.35 6.25
C PHE A 162 -11.17 0.82 6.23
N GLU A 163 -11.94 0.20 7.14
CA GLU A 163 -12.16 -1.26 7.11
C GLU A 163 -12.92 -1.70 5.84
N LEU A 164 -13.83 -0.89 5.32
CA LEU A 164 -14.47 -1.17 4.02
C LEU A 164 -13.45 -1.15 2.88
N VAL A 165 -12.50 -0.22 2.89
CA VAL A 165 -11.41 -0.20 1.88
C VAL A 165 -10.56 -1.45 1.98
N LYS A 166 -10.18 -1.90 3.19
CA LYS A 166 -9.44 -3.16 3.39
C LYS A 166 -10.18 -4.36 2.83
N THR A 167 -11.47 -4.49 3.15
CA THR A 167 -12.32 -5.57 2.62
C THR A 167 -12.34 -5.55 1.10
N LYS A 168 -12.46 -4.34 0.52
CA LYS A 168 -12.50 -4.17 -0.93
C LYS A 168 -11.17 -4.50 -1.61
N LEU A 169 -10.03 -4.19 -0.96
CA LEU A 169 -8.70 -4.60 -1.43
C LEU A 169 -8.63 -6.12 -1.58
N VAL A 170 -9.00 -6.87 -0.54
CA VAL A 170 -9.00 -8.34 -0.56
C VAL A 170 -9.95 -8.90 -1.62
N GLU A 171 -11.16 -8.35 -1.76
CA GLU A 171 -12.13 -8.78 -2.78
C GLU A 171 -11.58 -8.58 -4.21
N VAL A 172 -10.96 -7.43 -4.48
CA VAL A 172 -10.42 -7.12 -5.81
C VAL A 172 -9.21 -7.99 -6.12
N GLU A 173 -8.31 -8.20 -5.17
CA GLU A 173 -7.19 -9.14 -5.34
C GLU A 173 -7.66 -10.55 -5.63
N ALA A 174 -8.66 -11.06 -4.90
CA ALA A 174 -9.24 -12.39 -5.13
C ALA A 174 -9.88 -12.49 -6.53
N LYS A 175 -10.65 -11.48 -6.96
CA LYS A 175 -11.24 -11.43 -8.30
C LYS A 175 -10.18 -11.42 -9.40
N ASP A 176 -9.11 -10.64 -9.22
CA ASP A 176 -8.04 -10.53 -10.20
C ASP A 176 -7.16 -11.79 -10.21
N ALA A 177 -6.95 -12.46 -9.09
CA ALA A 177 -6.28 -13.76 -9.02
C ALA A 177 -7.04 -14.82 -9.85
N ILE A 178 -8.37 -14.89 -9.71
CA ILE A 178 -9.23 -15.79 -10.50
C ILE A 178 -9.17 -15.41 -11.99
N ARG A 179 -9.29 -14.13 -12.33
CA ARG A 179 -9.27 -13.64 -13.71
C ARG A 179 -7.92 -13.90 -14.41
N ASN A 180 -6.82 -13.79 -13.66
CA ASN A 180 -5.46 -13.97 -14.19
C ASN A 180 -4.97 -15.41 -14.03
N PHE A 181 -5.79 -16.30 -13.48
CA PHE A 181 -5.45 -17.71 -13.33
C PHE A 181 -5.21 -18.32 -14.71
N LYS A 182 -3.95 -18.70 -14.95
CA LYS A 182 -3.57 -19.49 -16.12
C LYS A 182 -3.62 -20.96 -15.73
N ASN A 183 -4.48 -21.71 -16.37
CA ASN A 183 -4.51 -23.16 -16.16
C ASN A 183 -3.10 -23.75 -16.38
N PRO A 184 -2.47 -24.36 -15.35
CA PRO A 184 -1.13 -24.94 -15.47
C PRO A 184 -1.09 -26.10 -16.45
N ILE A 185 -2.24 -26.70 -16.77
CA ILE A 185 -2.35 -27.77 -17.75
C ILE A 185 -2.37 -27.16 -19.15
N THR A 186 -1.20 -27.07 -19.77
CA THR A 186 -1.08 -26.58 -21.15
C THR A 186 -1.45 -27.67 -22.15
N GLY A 187 -1.83 -27.28 -23.36
CA GLY A 187 -2.08 -28.25 -24.43
C GLY A 187 -0.84 -29.11 -24.71
N GLU A 188 0.35 -28.53 -24.64
CA GLU A 188 1.63 -29.24 -24.79
C GLU A 188 1.83 -30.28 -23.69
N TYR A 189 1.50 -29.95 -22.44
CA TYR A 189 1.56 -30.90 -21.32
C TYR A 189 0.62 -32.09 -21.55
N VAL A 190 -0.61 -31.84 -22.03
CA VAL A 190 -1.59 -32.88 -22.34
C VAL A 190 -1.09 -33.78 -23.49
N MET A 191 -0.58 -33.16 -24.57
CA MET A 191 -0.01 -33.91 -25.70
C MET A 191 1.14 -34.77 -25.25
N GLN A 192 2.05 -34.27 -24.46
CA GLN A 192 3.20 -35.01 -23.93
C GLN A 192 2.80 -36.14 -22.99
N LEU A 193 1.83 -35.92 -22.10
CA LEU A 193 1.34 -36.88 -21.11
C LEU A 193 0.63 -38.08 -21.78
N PHE A 194 -0.17 -37.80 -22.81
CA PHE A 194 -0.98 -38.85 -23.49
C PHE A 194 -0.40 -39.31 -24.80
N GLY A 195 0.75 -38.78 -25.26
CA GLY A 195 1.40 -39.14 -26.51
C GLY A 195 0.54 -38.87 -27.75
N ILE A 196 -0.29 -37.84 -27.74
CA ILE A 196 -1.24 -37.48 -28.82
C ILE A 196 -0.79 -36.24 -29.56
N GLU A 197 -1.07 -36.20 -30.87
CA GLU A 197 -0.83 -35.02 -31.70
C GLU A 197 -1.93 -33.95 -31.48
N PRO A 198 -1.67 -32.70 -31.89
CA PRO A 198 -2.66 -31.62 -31.79
C PRO A 198 -4.02 -32.01 -32.37
N CYS A 199 -5.07 -32.05 -31.53
CA CYS A 199 -6.41 -32.41 -31.94
C CYS A 199 -7.46 -31.67 -31.09
N ASN A 200 -8.73 -31.65 -31.56
CA ASN A 200 -9.83 -31.00 -30.86
C ASN A 200 -10.11 -31.54 -29.44
N THR A 201 -9.74 -32.80 -29.20
CA THR A 201 -9.91 -33.46 -27.89
C THR A 201 -9.07 -32.78 -26.78
N ILE A 202 -7.91 -32.18 -27.14
CA ILE A 202 -7.07 -31.42 -26.21
C ILE A 202 -7.80 -30.17 -25.72
N GLY A 203 -8.55 -29.49 -26.59
CA GLY A 203 -9.37 -28.34 -26.22
C GLY A 203 -10.47 -28.74 -25.24
N GLN A 204 -11.18 -29.83 -25.52
CA GLN A 204 -12.26 -30.35 -24.66
C GLN A 204 -11.77 -30.77 -23.28
N LEU A 205 -10.58 -31.36 -23.18
CA LEU A 205 -9.94 -31.74 -21.90
C LEU A 205 -9.49 -30.53 -21.06
N LYS A 206 -9.31 -29.36 -21.69
CA LYS A 206 -8.92 -28.13 -20.98
C LYS A 206 -10.12 -27.32 -20.48
N GLU A 207 -11.32 -27.59 -20.97
CA GLU A 207 -12.56 -26.93 -20.59
C GLU A 207 -13.29 -27.62 -19.43
N GLN A 208 -12.85 -28.82 -19.01
CA GLN A 208 -13.32 -29.52 -17.81
C GLN A 208 -12.46 -29.18 -16.59
#